data_83169533e819bd798f31f4efc43a3408
#
_entry.id   83169533e819bd798f31f4efc43a3408
#
_cell.length_a   1.000
_cell.length_b   1.000
_cell.length_c   1.000
_cell.angle_alpha   90.00
_cell.angle_beta   90.00
_cell.angle_gamma   90.00
#
_symmetry.space_group_name_H-M   'P 1'
#
loop_
_entity.id
_entity.type
_entity.pdbx_description
1 polymer ?
#
loop_
_entity_poly.entity_id
_entity_poly.type
_entity_poly.pdbx_seq_one_letter_code
_entity_poly.pdbx_strand_id
1 'polypeptide(L)'
;TRIHALELGPMENFIYLIEDTKSGQAAVVDPAWDVNAIVEKAQSLDLKISDILLTHSHHDHINGIEELLNHSAARVHLLKPEYEFWSHQLEKPELHHGGDCFKLGSTEISMLHTPGHTPGSVCYQIEDELITGDTLFVYGCGRCDLHGGNPEQMFNTLKGMKHKLDANMVIHPGHNYSIAETSTLAKQIDGNPFMHFEDEAEFINYRMHVHDKTRQDPYGPLTKPQMRIADLLT
;
A
#
# COMPACT_ATOMS: atom_id res chain seq x y z
N THR A 1 -2.97 19.43 -0.37
CA THR A 1 -3.40 18.07 -0.79
C THR A 1 -4.40 17.52 0.21
N ARG A 2 -5.27 16.60 -0.22
CA ARG A 2 -6.15 15.80 0.63
C ARG A 2 -6.18 14.36 0.13
N ILE A 3 -6.30 13.43 1.07
CA ILE A 3 -6.49 12.01 0.75
C ILE A 3 -7.88 11.59 1.24
N HIS A 4 -8.69 11.01 0.34
CA HIS A 4 -10.02 10.50 0.64
C HIS A 4 -9.98 8.99 0.50
N ALA A 5 -10.35 8.26 1.54
CA ALA A 5 -10.44 6.81 1.54
C ALA A 5 -11.86 6.33 1.24
N LEU A 6 -11.97 5.26 0.46
CA LEU A 6 -13.17 4.45 0.30
C LEU A 6 -12.81 3.01 0.65
N GLU A 7 -13.54 2.42 1.58
CA GLU A 7 -13.46 0.99 1.84
C GLU A 7 -14.44 0.25 0.94
N LEU A 8 -13.93 -0.60 0.05
CA LEU A 8 -14.72 -1.30 -0.95
C LEU A 8 -14.38 -2.79 -1.01
N GLY A 9 -15.38 -3.58 -1.41
CA GLY A 9 -15.23 -4.99 -1.70
C GLY A 9 -15.14 -5.92 -0.48
N PRO A 10 -15.14 -7.23 -0.75
CA PRO A 10 -15.22 -8.25 0.30
C PRO A 10 -13.90 -8.47 1.05
N MET A 11 -12.80 -7.86 0.59
CA MET A 11 -11.47 -7.96 1.20
C MET A 11 -11.12 -6.67 1.97
N GLU A 12 -12.10 -5.78 2.22
CA GLU A 12 -11.92 -4.53 2.99
C GLU A 12 -10.79 -3.66 2.41
N ASN A 13 -10.72 -3.57 1.04
CA ASN A 13 -9.71 -2.77 0.37
C ASN A 13 -9.96 -1.27 0.58
N PHE A 14 -8.90 -0.53 0.86
CA PHE A 14 -8.92 0.92 0.77
C PHE A 14 -8.52 1.38 -0.63
N ILE A 15 -9.42 2.08 -1.30
CA ILE A 15 -9.17 2.84 -2.51
C ILE A 15 -9.01 4.30 -2.12
N TYR A 16 -7.93 4.95 -2.57
CA TYR A 16 -7.68 6.34 -2.21
C TYR A 16 -7.85 7.27 -3.40
N LEU A 17 -8.48 8.43 -3.17
CA LEU A 17 -8.42 9.57 -4.08
C LEU A 17 -7.46 10.60 -3.49
N ILE A 18 -6.38 10.87 -4.18
CA ILE A 18 -5.44 11.95 -3.85
C ILE A 18 -5.91 13.19 -4.60
N GLU A 19 -6.36 14.21 -3.86
CA GLU A 19 -6.84 15.48 -4.40
C GLU A 19 -5.71 16.53 -4.42
N ASP A 20 -5.41 17.09 -5.58
CA ASP A 20 -4.69 18.36 -5.67
C ASP A 20 -5.69 19.52 -5.54
N THR A 21 -5.77 20.09 -4.34
CA THR A 21 -6.75 21.13 -3.98
C THR A 21 -6.63 22.44 -4.79
N LYS A 22 -5.53 22.64 -5.53
CA LYS A 22 -5.32 23.82 -6.36
C LYS A 22 -5.86 23.64 -7.76
N SER A 23 -5.74 22.46 -8.34
CA SER A 23 -6.16 22.20 -9.73
C SER A 23 -7.48 21.45 -9.84
N GLY A 24 -7.97 20.83 -8.75
CA GLY A 24 -9.12 19.92 -8.80
C GLY A 24 -8.83 18.61 -9.53
N GLN A 25 -7.56 18.31 -9.80
CA GLN A 25 -7.16 16.99 -10.32
C GLN A 25 -7.11 15.96 -9.20
N ALA A 26 -7.44 14.73 -9.54
CA ALA A 26 -7.34 13.62 -8.62
C ALA A 26 -6.61 12.42 -9.24
N ALA A 27 -5.82 11.72 -8.40
CA ALA A 27 -5.31 10.40 -8.70
C ALA A 27 -6.08 9.36 -7.88
N VAL A 28 -6.45 8.24 -8.52
CA VAL A 28 -7.06 7.09 -7.85
C VAL A 28 -5.98 6.05 -7.61
N VAL A 29 -5.82 5.60 -6.37
CA VAL A 29 -4.89 4.53 -6.01
C VAL A 29 -5.64 3.22 -5.90
N ASP A 30 -5.15 2.20 -6.61
CA ASP A 30 -5.65 0.83 -6.62
C ASP A 30 -7.17 0.72 -6.88
N PRO A 31 -7.67 1.19 -8.05
CA PRO A 31 -9.09 1.16 -8.37
C PRO A 31 -9.60 -0.27 -8.47
N ALA A 32 -10.49 -0.65 -7.56
CA ALA A 32 -11.03 -1.99 -7.48
C ALA A 32 -12.49 -2.00 -7.04
N TRP A 33 -13.17 -3.11 -7.30
CA TRP A 33 -14.50 -3.49 -6.85
C TRP A 33 -15.62 -2.60 -7.41
N ASP A 34 -15.97 -1.51 -6.75
CA ASP A 34 -17.09 -0.64 -7.10
C ASP A 34 -16.59 0.68 -7.72
N VAL A 35 -16.36 0.65 -9.02
CA VAL A 35 -15.87 1.83 -9.78
C VAL A 35 -16.90 2.96 -9.77
N ASN A 36 -18.21 2.64 -9.73
CA ASN A 36 -19.24 3.67 -9.67
C ASN A 36 -19.12 4.48 -8.37
N ALA A 37 -18.88 3.82 -7.23
CA ALA A 37 -18.64 4.51 -5.95
C ALA A 37 -17.42 5.43 -6.01
N ILE A 38 -16.35 5.02 -6.69
CA ILE A 38 -15.13 5.84 -6.90
C ILE A 38 -15.47 7.09 -7.73
N VAL A 39 -16.18 6.92 -8.84
CA VAL A 39 -16.58 8.01 -9.74
C VAL A 39 -17.55 8.97 -9.05
N GLU A 40 -18.55 8.46 -8.36
CA GLU A 40 -19.50 9.26 -7.58
C GLU A 40 -18.80 10.07 -6.49
N LYS A 41 -17.83 9.47 -5.80
CA LYS A 41 -17.03 10.18 -4.80
C LYS A 41 -16.25 11.32 -5.43
N ALA A 42 -15.56 11.10 -6.55
CA ALA A 42 -14.83 12.14 -7.26
C ALA A 42 -15.77 13.28 -7.71
N GLN A 43 -16.91 12.93 -8.28
CA GLN A 43 -17.93 13.90 -8.71
C GLN A 43 -18.49 14.73 -7.54
N SER A 44 -18.77 14.08 -6.40
CA SER A 44 -19.28 14.77 -5.20
C SER A 44 -18.31 15.82 -4.64
N LEU A 45 -17.02 15.67 -4.96
CA LEU A 45 -15.93 16.57 -4.56
C LEU A 45 -15.53 17.54 -5.69
N ASP A 46 -16.21 17.51 -6.84
CA ASP A 46 -15.87 18.27 -8.04
C ASP A 46 -14.43 18.01 -8.54
N LEU A 47 -13.99 16.75 -8.47
CA LEU A 47 -12.65 16.33 -8.84
C LEU A 47 -12.65 15.69 -10.24
N LYS A 48 -11.58 15.98 -10.99
CA LYS A 48 -11.29 15.35 -12.28
C LYS A 48 -10.24 14.24 -12.08
N ILE A 49 -10.62 12.98 -12.27
CA ILE A 49 -9.68 11.86 -12.27
C ILE A 49 -8.78 11.98 -13.51
N SER A 50 -7.49 12.22 -13.29
CA SER A 50 -6.47 12.38 -14.33
C SER A 50 -5.39 11.30 -14.29
N ASP A 51 -5.26 10.60 -13.19
CA ASP A 51 -4.21 9.62 -12.94
C ASP A 51 -4.73 8.42 -12.14
N ILE A 52 -4.18 7.25 -12.40
CA ILE A 52 -4.37 6.01 -11.64
C ILE A 52 -2.99 5.56 -11.17
N LEU A 53 -2.85 5.27 -9.90
CA LEU A 53 -1.61 4.81 -9.29
C LEU A 53 -1.79 3.37 -8.80
N LEU A 54 -0.92 2.46 -9.21
CA LEU A 54 -0.99 1.07 -8.76
C LEU A 54 0.13 0.82 -7.74
N THR A 55 -0.26 0.40 -6.54
CA THR A 55 0.73 -0.04 -5.54
C THR A 55 1.33 -1.37 -5.93
N HIS A 56 0.54 -2.28 -6.49
CA HIS A 56 0.93 -3.58 -7.02
C HIS A 56 -0.20 -4.17 -7.89
N SER A 57 0.01 -5.34 -8.48
CA SER A 57 -0.87 -5.91 -9.50
C SER A 57 -1.74 -7.08 -9.05
N HIS A 58 -1.98 -7.28 -7.75
CA HIS A 58 -2.94 -8.29 -7.31
C HIS A 58 -4.36 -7.91 -7.73
N HIS A 59 -5.18 -8.92 -8.03
CA HIS A 59 -6.49 -8.76 -8.64
C HIS A 59 -7.40 -7.80 -7.88
N ASP A 60 -7.38 -7.84 -6.58
CA ASP A 60 -8.20 -7.00 -5.70
C ASP A 60 -7.76 -5.53 -5.61
N HIS A 61 -6.64 -5.15 -6.26
CA HIS A 61 -6.17 -3.77 -6.39
C HIS A 61 -6.31 -3.22 -7.82
N ILE A 62 -6.60 -4.09 -8.79
CA ILE A 62 -6.57 -3.72 -10.20
C ILE A 62 -7.86 -4.03 -10.97
N ASN A 63 -8.81 -4.76 -10.37
CA ASN A 63 -9.99 -5.28 -11.09
C ASN A 63 -10.98 -4.21 -11.56
N GLY A 64 -10.83 -2.95 -11.11
CA GLY A 64 -11.61 -1.81 -11.57
C GLY A 64 -10.93 -0.91 -12.61
N ILE A 65 -9.67 -1.19 -12.99
CA ILE A 65 -8.89 -0.31 -13.88
C ILE A 65 -9.59 -0.10 -15.23
N GLU A 66 -9.97 -1.18 -15.90
CA GLU A 66 -10.59 -1.12 -17.23
C GLU A 66 -11.88 -0.32 -17.19
N GLU A 67 -12.73 -0.56 -16.20
CA GLU A 67 -13.97 0.18 -16.01
C GLU A 67 -13.71 1.66 -15.73
N LEU A 68 -12.74 1.99 -14.85
CA LEU A 68 -12.40 3.38 -14.54
C LEU A 68 -11.84 4.12 -15.74
N LEU A 69 -11.07 3.46 -16.60
CA LEU A 69 -10.57 4.03 -17.85
C LEU A 69 -11.68 4.30 -18.87
N ASN A 70 -12.84 3.62 -18.81
CA ASN A 70 -14.02 3.95 -19.59
C ASN A 70 -14.70 5.26 -19.12
N HIS A 71 -14.50 5.64 -17.86
CA HIS A 71 -15.04 6.87 -17.27
C HIS A 71 -14.06 8.04 -17.31
N SER A 72 -12.77 7.78 -17.52
CA SER A 72 -11.72 8.80 -17.46
C SER A 72 -10.61 8.53 -18.49
N ALA A 73 -9.97 9.59 -18.98
CA ALA A 73 -8.74 9.48 -19.76
C ALA A 73 -7.50 9.54 -18.85
N ALA A 74 -7.53 8.80 -17.74
CA ALA A 74 -6.46 8.83 -16.75
C ALA A 74 -5.20 8.10 -17.25
N ARG A 75 -4.03 8.61 -16.86
CA ARG A 75 -2.76 7.93 -17.07
C ARG A 75 -2.57 6.88 -15.97
N VAL A 76 -2.05 5.70 -16.31
CA VAL A 76 -1.81 4.65 -15.32
C VAL A 76 -0.33 4.59 -15.00
N HIS A 77 0.01 4.74 -13.72
CA HIS A 77 1.37 4.78 -13.20
C HIS A 77 1.66 3.54 -12.37
N LEU A 78 2.81 2.90 -12.62
CA LEU A 78 3.31 1.79 -11.82
C LEU A 78 4.84 1.69 -11.97
N LEU A 79 5.48 0.93 -11.09
CA LEU A 79 6.91 0.65 -11.24
C LEU A 79 7.16 -0.38 -12.34
N LYS A 80 8.25 -0.21 -13.05
CA LYS A 80 8.67 -1.12 -14.13
C LYS A 80 8.79 -2.59 -13.68
N PRO A 81 9.35 -2.94 -12.50
CA PRO A 81 9.35 -4.33 -12.04
C PRO A 81 7.96 -4.93 -11.88
N GLU A 82 6.94 -4.13 -11.49
CA GLU A 82 5.56 -4.61 -11.39
C GLU A 82 4.92 -4.84 -12.75
N TYR A 83 5.18 -3.95 -13.71
CA TYR A 83 4.72 -4.11 -15.08
C TYR A 83 5.30 -5.39 -15.74
N GLU A 84 6.59 -5.66 -15.52
CA GLU A 84 7.24 -6.87 -15.99
C GLU A 84 6.69 -8.12 -15.30
N PHE A 85 6.43 -8.07 -13.99
CA PHE A 85 5.83 -9.14 -13.20
C PHE A 85 4.39 -9.45 -13.64
N TRP A 86 3.58 -8.42 -13.88
CA TRP A 86 2.18 -8.54 -14.33
C TRP A 86 2.05 -8.92 -15.81
N SER A 87 3.15 -9.19 -16.50
CA SER A 87 3.18 -9.66 -17.90
C SER A 87 2.58 -8.67 -18.90
N HIS A 88 2.81 -7.39 -18.70
CA HIS A 88 2.52 -6.33 -19.69
C HIS A 88 1.03 -6.22 -20.12
N GLN A 89 0.11 -6.28 -19.16
CA GLN A 89 -1.33 -6.29 -19.45
C GLN A 89 -1.95 -4.90 -19.72
N LEU A 90 -1.20 -3.81 -19.53
CA LEU A 90 -1.66 -2.43 -19.75
C LEU A 90 -1.15 -1.89 -21.07
N GLU A 91 -2.02 -1.12 -21.77
CA GLU A 91 -1.60 -0.33 -22.92
C GLU A 91 -0.97 0.99 -22.47
N LYS A 92 0.29 1.22 -22.86
CA LYS A 92 1.03 2.48 -22.65
C LYS A 92 0.97 3.06 -21.24
N PRO A 93 1.26 2.28 -20.18
CA PRO A 93 1.35 2.86 -18.86
C PRO A 93 2.58 3.77 -18.71
N GLU A 94 2.52 4.70 -17.76
CA GLU A 94 3.67 5.49 -17.31
C GLU A 94 4.52 4.63 -16.39
N LEU A 95 5.68 4.18 -16.87
CA LEU A 95 6.58 3.31 -16.12
C LEU A 95 7.62 4.12 -15.37
N HIS A 96 7.78 3.80 -14.09
CA HIS A 96 8.66 4.50 -13.17
C HIS A 96 9.68 3.55 -12.51
N HIS A 97 10.65 4.16 -11.84
CA HIS A 97 11.60 3.48 -10.97
C HIS A 97 11.47 3.97 -9.52
N GLY A 98 11.99 3.23 -8.58
CA GLY A 98 12.05 3.70 -7.18
C GLY A 98 12.88 4.97 -7.07
N GLY A 99 12.33 5.98 -6.40
CA GLY A 99 12.89 7.31 -6.28
C GLY A 99 12.39 8.33 -7.31
N ASP A 100 11.66 7.88 -8.33
CA ASP A 100 11.00 8.81 -9.25
C ASP A 100 9.87 9.55 -8.56
N CYS A 101 9.53 10.72 -9.09
CA CYS A 101 8.36 11.50 -8.69
C CYS A 101 7.65 12.05 -9.92
N PHE A 102 6.36 12.31 -9.77
CA PHE A 102 5.59 13.05 -10.78
C PHE A 102 4.66 14.07 -10.11
N LYS A 103 4.02 14.91 -10.92
CA LYS A 103 3.10 15.93 -10.42
C LYS A 103 1.68 15.63 -10.82
N LEU A 104 0.82 15.56 -9.81
CA LEU A 104 -0.63 15.65 -9.91
C LEU A 104 -1.01 17.12 -9.71
N GLY A 105 -1.22 17.85 -10.79
CA GLY A 105 -1.38 19.31 -10.69
C GLY A 105 -0.17 19.98 -10.05
N SER A 106 -0.33 20.55 -8.86
CA SER A 106 0.74 21.15 -8.06
C SER A 106 1.32 20.21 -6.99
N THR A 107 0.66 19.09 -6.74
CA THR A 107 1.06 18.10 -5.74
C THR A 107 2.15 17.19 -6.30
N GLU A 108 3.26 17.06 -5.59
CA GLU A 108 4.32 16.12 -5.91
C GLU A 108 4.05 14.77 -5.23
N ILE A 109 4.15 13.68 -5.99
CA ILE A 109 3.99 12.31 -5.52
C ILE A 109 5.29 11.57 -5.79
N SER A 110 5.94 11.09 -4.74
CA SER A 110 7.19 10.32 -4.81
C SER A 110 6.90 8.82 -4.73
N MET A 111 7.65 8.02 -5.46
CA MET A 111 7.51 6.56 -5.54
C MET A 111 8.63 5.87 -4.80
N LEU A 112 8.32 5.19 -3.72
CA LEU A 112 9.26 4.40 -2.95
C LEU A 112 9.12 2.93 -3.35
N HIS A 113 10.14 2.35 -3.99
CA HIS A 113 10.15 0.92 -4.30
C HIS A 113 10.26 0.11 -3.01
N THR A 114 9.24 -0.69 -2.73
CA THR A 114 9.06 -1.44 -1.47
C THR A 114 8.74 -2.91 -1.74
N PRO A 115 9.67 -3.65 -2.40
CA PRO A 115 9.43 -5.03 -2.80
C PRO A 115 9.31 -5.97 -1.60
N GLY A 116 8.61 -7.09 -1.82
CA GLY A 116 8.46 -8.15 -0.82
C GLY A 116 7.08 -8.80 -0.86
N HIS A 117 6.01 -8.02 -1.01
CA HIS A 117 4.67 -8.55 -1.31
C HIS A 117 4.56 -8.92 -2.79
N THR A 118 4.99 -8.01 -3.67
CA THR A 118 5.30 -8.28 -5.08
C THR A 118 6.66 -7.69 -5.44
N PRO A 119 7.26 -8.06 -6.60
CA PRO A 119 8.59 -7.55 -6.99
C PRO A 119 8.62 -6.05 -7.25
N GLY A 120 7.50 -5.47 -7.66
CA GLY A 120 7.39 -4.05 -7.98
C GLY A 120 6.47 -3.27 -7.06
N SER A 121 6.14 -3.80 -5.88
CA SER A 121 5.36 -3.06 -4.87
C SER A 121 5.95 -1.69 -4.61
N VAL A 122 5.07 -0.68 -4.50
CA VAL A 122 5.45 0.73 -4.31
C VAL A 122 4.61 1.38 -3.22
N CYS A 123 5.26 2.19 -2.40
CA CYS A 123 4.57 3.15 -1.54
C CYS A 123 4.61 4.53 -2.18
N TYR A 124 3.49 5.25 -2.15
CA TYR A 124 3.38 6.63 -2.65
C TYR A 124 3.46 7.60 -1.49
N GLN A 125 4.48 8.46 -1.53
CA GLN A 125 4.65 9.51 -0.53
C GLN A 125 4.12 10.85 -1.05
N ILE A 126 3.25 11.48 -0.27
CA ILE A 126 2.67 12.79 -0.53
C ILE A 126 2.84 13.63 0.73
N GLU A 127 3.76 14.59 0.73
CA GLU A 127 4.09 15.39 1.93
C GLU A 127 4.45 14.45 3.11
N ASP A 128 3.69 14.47 4.20
CA ASP A 128 3.80 13.63 5.39
C ASP A 128 2.86 12.40 5.39
N GLU A 129 2.19 12.13 4.27
CA GLU A 129 1.30 11.00 4.07
C GLU A 129 1.99 9.90 3.24
N LEU A 130 1.77 8.63 3.58
CA LEU A 130 2.34 7.48 2.89
C LEU A 130 1.26 6.42 2.61
N ILE A 131 0.89 6.26 1.34
CA ILE A 131 0.01 5.18 0.90
C ILE A 131 0.88 3.95 0.67
N THR A 132 0.65 2.90 1.46
CA THR A 132 1.56 1.77 1.59
C THR A 132 1.12 0.51 0.85
N GLY A 133 -0.10 0.49 0.30
CA GLY A 133 -0.65 -0.73 -0.29
C GLY A 133 -0.49 -1.94 0.64
N ASP A 134 -0.06 -3.05 0.09
CA ASP A 134 0.17 -4.28 0.83
C ASP A 134 1.62 -4.46 1.33
N THR A 135 2.42 -3.40 1.28
CA THR A 135 3.73 -3.41 1.90
C THR A 135 3.62 -3.36 3.43
N LEU A 136 2.86 -2.40 3.95
CA LEU A 136 2.70 -2.17 5.38
C LEU A 136 1.24 -1.90 5.70
N PHE A 137 0.64 -2.76 6.53
CA PHE A 137 -0.67 -2.54 7.15
C PHE A 137 -0.50 -1.91 8.53
N VAL A 138 -1.58 -1.35 9.05
CA VAL A 138 -1.59 -0.96 10.46
C VAL A 138 -1.46 -2.23 11.31
N TYR A 139 -0.33 -2.36 12.01
CA TYR A 139 0.09 -3.51 12.81
C TYR A 139 0.25 -4.84 12.06
N GLY A 140 0.51 -4.78 10.75
CA GLY A 140 0.75 -5.95 9.91
C GLY A 140 1.62 -5.63 8.71
N CYS A 141 1.86 -6.62 7.86
CA CYS A 141 2.43 -6.46 6.53
C CYS A 141 1.83 -7.47 5.55
N GLY A 142 1.99 -7.21 4.26
CA GLY A 142 1.52 -8.09 3.20
C GLY A 142 2.13 -9.49 3.26
N ARG A 143 1.42 -10.42 2.66
CA ARG A 143 1.89 -11.82 2.49
C ARG A 143 3.10 -11.86 1.59
N CYS A 144 3.97 -12.84 1.85
CA CYS A 144 5.17 -13.08 1.04
C CYS A 144 5.17 -14.51 0.44
N ASP A 145 4.09 -15.25 0.62
CA ASP A 145 3.93 -16.65 0.17
C ASP A 145 3.13 -16.77 -1.14
N LEU A 146 2.63 -15.65 -1.69
CA LEU A 146 2.01 -15.61 -3.00
C LEU A 146 3.06 -15.55 -4.12
N HIS A 147 2.63 -15.76 -5.36
CA HIS A 147 3.50 -15.63 -6.53
C HIS A 147 4.15 -14.24 -6.56
N GLY A 148 5.45 -14.18 -6.71
CA GLY A 148 6.24 -12.94 -6.66
C GLY A 148 6.61 -12.48 -5.25
N GLY A 149 6.03 -13.06 -4.20
CA GLY A 149 6.34 -12.74 -2.81
C GLY A 149 7.76 -13.14 -2.42
N ASN A 150 8.42 -12.32 -1.59
CA ASN A 150 9.78 -12.54 -1.13
C ASN A 150 9.95 -11.98 0.29
N PRO A 151 10.02 -12.84 1.33
CA PRO A 151 10.11 -12.38 2.71
C PRO A 151 11.44 -11.72 3.06
N GLU A 152 12.54 -12.05 2.37
CA GLU A 152 13.84 -11.39 2.54
C GLU A 152 13.77 -9.92 2.07
N GLN A 153 13.15 -9.70 0.90
CA GLN A 153 12.91 -8.34 0.41
C GLN A 153 11.98 -7.57 1.34
N MET A 154 10.90 -8.19 1.85
CA MET A 154 9.98 -7.55 2.79
C MET A 154 10.70 -7.12 4.08
N PHE A 155 11.55 -7.98 4.64
CA PHE A 155 12.37 -7.62 5.80
C PHE A 155 13.23 -6.38 5.53
N ASN A 156 13.96 -6.37 4.41
CA ASN A 156 14.81 -5.25 4.03
C ASN A 156 14.02 -3.98 3.74
N THR A 157 12.84 -4.09 3.13
CA THR A 157 11.90 -2.99 2.89
C THR A 157 11.45 -2.37 4.21
N LEU A 158 10.88 -3.16 5.13
CA LEU A 158 10.38 -2.64 6.42
C LEU A 158 11.50 -2.06 7.29
N LYS A 159 12.66 -2.71 7.30
CA LYS A 159 13.87 -2.18 7.97
C LYS A 159 14.31 -0.85 7.36
N GLY A 160 14.28 -0.73 6.04
CA GLY A 160 14.56 0.52 5.33
C GLY A 160 13.57 1.63 5.69
N MET A 161 12.26 1.34 5.71
CA MET A 161 11.23 2.30 6.11
C MET A 161 11.45 2.79 7.54
N LYS A 162 11.68 1.88 8.48
CA LYS A 162 11.94 2.19 9.90
C LYS A 162 13.11 3.17 10.10
N HIS A 163 14.15 3.09 9.27
CA HIS A 163 15.39 3.86 9.47
C HIS A 163 15.51 5.12 8.61
N LYS A 164 14.74 5.22 7.52
CA LYS A 164 14.92 6.28 6.51
C LYS A 164 13.76 7.26 6.43
N LEU A 165 12.57 6.86 6.84
CA LEU A 165 11.38 7.70 6.77
C LEU A 165 11.13 8.45 8.07
N ASP A 166 10.42 9.59 7.97
CA ASP A 166 10.00 10.34 9.15
C ASP A 166 8.98 9.51 9.95
N ALA A 167 9.25 9.35 11.24
CA ALA A 167 8.38 8.59 12.15
C ALA A 167 6.96 9.20 12.31
N ASN A 168 6.78 10.48 11.99
CA ASN A 168 5.48 11.13 12.04
C ASN A 168 4.63 10.91 10.78
N MET A 169 5.16 10.28 9.73
CA MET A 169 4.38 9.99 8.52
C MET A 169 3.13 9.21 8.85
N VAL A 170 2.00 9.62 8.25
CA VAL A 170 0.72 8.93 8.36
C VAL A 170 0.67 7.79 7.35
N ILE A 171 0.36 6.59 7.83
CA ILE A 171 0.28 5.37 7.03
C ILE A 171 -1.15 5.13 6.57
N HIS A 172 -1.33 4.93 5.26
CA HIS A 172 -2.56 4.58 4.58
C HIS A 172 -2.41 3.19 3.93
N PRO A 173 -2.92 2.12 4.56
CA PRO A 173 -2.71 0.73 4.09
C PRO A 173 -3.62 0.36 2.91
N GLY A 174 -3.34 -0.76 2.25
CA GLY A 174 -4.20 -1.32 1.19
C GLY A 174 -5.50 -1.93 1.70
N HIS A 175 -5.58 -2.31 2.99
CA HIS A 175 -6.75 -2.98 3.56
C HIS A 175 -7.06 -2.51 4.99
N ASN A 176 -8.35 -2.60 5.38
CA ASN A 176 -8.85 -2.28 6.73
C ASN A 176 -8.80 -3.50 7.67
N TYR A 177 -7.64 -4.12 7.85
CA TYR A 177 -7.50 -5.33 8.69
C TYR A 177 -7.21 -5.04 10.16
N SER A 178 -7.18 -3.78 10.57
CA SER A 178 -6.73 -3.39 11.91
C SER A 178 -7.84 -2.74 12.73
N ILE A 179 -7.52 -2.52 14.01
CA ILE A 179 -8.34 -1.73 14.94
C ILE A 179 -8.42 -0.23 14.55
N ALA A 180 -7.65 0.21 13.56
CA ALA A 180 -7.65 1.59 13.07
C ALA A 180 -7.35 1.62 11.57
N GLU A 181 -8.01 2.54 10.86
CA GLU A 181 -7.87 2.73 9.40
C GLU A 181 -6.51 3.30 9.01
N THR A 182 -5.94 4.15 9.84
CA THR A 182 -4.65 4.81 9.64
C THR A 182 -3.80 4.78 10.90
N SER A 183 -2.50 5.04 10.77
CA SER A 183 -1.58 5.09 11.90
C SER A 183 -0.41 6.01 11.57
N THR A 184 0.50 6.23 12.53
CA THR A 184 1.80 6.85 12.22
C THR A 184 2.89 5.79 12.13
N LEU A 185 3.95 6.08 11.38
CA LEU A 185 5.10 5.18 11.31
C LEU A 185 5.71 4.94 12.69
N ALA A 186 5.72 5.94 13.58
CA ALA A 186 6.16 5.77 14.96
C ALA A 186 5.37 4.69 15.70
N LYS A 187 4.04 4.67 15.58
CA LYS A 187 3.19 3.64 16.18
C LYS A 187 3.45 2.27 15.57
N GLN A 188 3.79 2.22 14.27
CA GLN A 188 4.16 0.96 13.63
C GLN A 188 5.52 0.45 14.13
N ILE A 189 6.51 1.33 14.29
CA ILE A 189 7.82 0.97 14.84
C ILE A 189 7.68 0.42 16.26
N ASP A 190 6.76 0.95 17.06
CA ASP A 190 6.54 0.53 18.45
C ASP A 190 5.67 -0.74 18.56
N GLY A 191 4.60 -0.84 17.75
CA GLY A 191 3.56 -1.85 17.93
C GLY A 191 3.41 -2.86 16.79
N ASN A 192 4.03 -2.67 15.62
CA ASN A 192 3.92 -3.62 14.52
C ASN A 192 4.93 -4.77 14.71
N PRO A 193 4.47 -6.02 14.86
CA PRO A 193 5.37 -7.15 15.12
C PRO A 193 6.46 -7.29 14.06
N PHE A 194 6.16 -7.02 12.80
CA PHE A 194 7.10 -7.14 11.69
C PHE A 194 8.23 -6.10 11.71
N MET A 195 8.07 -4.99 12.42
CA MET A 195 9.10 -3.97 12.61
C MET A 195 10.03 -4.21 13.83
N HIS A 196 9.79 -5.27 14.56
CA HIS A 196 10.59 -5.61 15.77
C HIS A 196 11.76 -6.53 15.49
N PHE A 197 11.81 -7.19 14.33
CA PHE A 197 12.89 -8.10 13.97
C PHE A 197 14.15 -7.36 13.58
N GLU A 198 15.29 -7.81 14.09
CA GLU A 198 16.61 -7.37 13.68
C GLU A 198 17.34 -8.46 12.88
N ASP A 199 16.93 -9.72 13.05
CA ASP A 199 17.42 -10.90 12.32
C ASP A 199 16.46 -11.28 11.19
N GLU A 200 17.00 -11.46 10.00
CA GLU A 200 16.24 -11.78 8.78
C GLU A 200 15.59 -13.17 8.87
N ALA A 201 16.31 -14.17 9.39
CA ALA A 201 15.80 -15.52 9.48
C ALA A 201 14.64 -15.64 10.48
N GLU A 202 14.68 -14.90 11.58
CA GLU A 202 13.58 -14.80 12.55
C GLU A 202 12.35 -14.12 11.92
N PHE A 203 12.55 -13.04 11.15
CA PHE A 203 11.46 -12.38 10.42
C PHE A 203 10.80 -13.34 9.41
N ILE A 204 11.62 -14.02 8.60
CA ILE A 204 11.13 -14.97 7.60
C ILE A 204 10.32 -16.08 8.26
N ASN A 205 10.84 -16.68 9.34
CA ASN A 205 10.12 -17.70 10.08
C ASN A 205 8.78 -17.18 10.61
N TYR A 206 8.77 -15.98 11.20
CA TYR A 206 7.55 -15.37 11.72
C TYR A 206 6.54 -15.11 10.62
N ARG A 207 6.94 -14.43 9.51
CA ARG A 207 6.04 -14.11 8.40
C ARG A 207 5.46 -15.36 7.75
N MET A 208 6.30 -16.37 7.48
CA MET A 208 5.93 -17.52 6.66
C MET A 208 5.23 -18.65 7.44
N HIS A 209 5.50 -18.76 8.74
CA HIS A 209 5.08 -19.96 9.49
C HIS A 209 4.33 -19.70 10.78
N VAL A 210 4.45 -18.50 11.37
CA VAL A 210 3.90 -18.17 12.71
C VAL A 210 2.72 -17.21 12.62
N HIS A 211 2.90 -16.05 11.99
CA HIS A 211 1.96 -14.94 12.05
C HIS A 211 0.51 -15.33 11.72
N ASP A 212 0.28 -16.02 10.62
CA ASP A 212 -1.08 -16.33 10.16
C ASP A 212 -1.83 -17.33 11.08
N LYS A 213 -1.09 -18.04 11.93
CA LYS A 213 -1.66 -18.96 12.94
C LYS A 213 -1.93 -18.28 14.28
N THR A 214 -1.24 -17.18 14.58
CA THR A 214 -1.21 -16.55 15.91
C THR A 214 -1.71 -15.10 15.89
N ARG A 215 -1.95 -14.52 14.72
CA ARG A 215 -2.34 -13.11 14.56
C ARG A 215 -3.67 -12.82 15.28
N GLN A 216 -3.76 -11.61 15.80
CA GLN A 216 -5.04 -11.05 16.23
C GLN A 216 -5.90 -10.70 15.00
N ASP A 217 -7.21 -10.77 15.15
CA ASP A 217 -8.18 -10.34 14.16
C ASP A 217 -9.28 -9.52 14.86
N PRO A 218 -9.36 -8.20 14.61
CA PRO A 218 -8.49 -7.35 13.77
C PRO A 218 -7.05 -7.21 14.31
N TYR A 219 -6.13 -6.80 13.44
CA TYR A 219 -4.74 -6.54 13.83
C TYR A 219 -4.67 -5.45 14.91
N GLY A 220 -3.83 -5.67 15.90
CA GLY A 220 -3.56 -4.73 16.98
C GLY A 220 -2.08 -4.68 17.33
N PRO A 221 -1.67 -3.71 18.16
CA PRO A 221 -0.28 -3.55 18.53
C PRO A 221 0.21 -4.74 19.38
N LEU A 222 1.40 -5.25 19.05
CA LEU A 222 2.11 -6.27 19.83
C LEU A 222 3.44 -5.72 20.29
N THR A 223 3.73 -5.85 21.59
CA THR A 223 5.06 -5.56 22.13
C THR A 223 5.99 -6.75 21.91
N LYS A 224 7.31 -6.51 21.92
CA LYS A 224 8.32 -7.60 21.82
C LYS A 224 8.13 -8.75 22.83
N PRO A 225 7.79 -8.50 24.13
CA PRO A 225 7.47 -9.57 25.05
C PRO A 225 6.24 -10.40 24.67
N GLN A 226 5.19 -9.76 24.16
CA GLN A 226 3.97 -10.46 23.70
C GLN A 226 4.26 -11.36 22.50
N MET A 227 5.10 -10.93 21.55
CA MET A 227 5.55 -11.77 20.44
C MET A 227 6.28 -13.03 20.91
N ARG A 228 7.22 -12.89 21.86
CA ARG A 228 7.98 -14.04 22.40
C ARG A 228 7.09 -15.07 23.06
N ILE A 229 5.99 -14.66 23.71
CA ILE A 229 5.02 -15.59 24.29
C ILE A 229 4.24 -16.29 23.19
N ALA A 230 3.80 -15.57 22.15
CA ALA A 230 3.12 -16.15 21.02
C ALA A 230 3.98 -17.18 20.27
N ASP A 231 5.28 -16.90 20.09
CA ASP A 231 6.25 -17.81 19.46
C ASP A 231 6.50 -19.11 20.27
N LEU A 232 6.27 -19.06 21.59
CA LEU A 232 6.43 -20.22 22.47
C LEU A 232 5.20 -21.13 22.50
N LEU A 233 4.05 -20.66 21.97
CA LEU A 233 2.79 -21.42 21.96
C LEU A 233 2.55 -22.18 20.65
N THR A 234 3.49 -22.12 19.71
CA THR A 234 3.50 -22.85 18.43
C THR A 234 4.50 -23.97 18.40
#